data_f9d55cc4a5e1adc7177b74f48f6629e9
#
_entry.id   f9d55cc4a5e1adc7177b74f48f6629e9
#
_cell.length_a   1.000
_cell.length_b   1.000
_cell.length_c   1.000
_cell.angle_alpha   90.00
_cell.angle_beta   90.00
_cell.angle_gamma   90.00
#
_symmetry.space_group_name_H-M   'P 1'
#
loop_
_entity.id
_entity.type
_entity.pdbx_description
1 polymer ?
#
loop_
_entity_poly.entity_id
_entity_poly.type
_entity_poly.pdbx_seq_one_letter_code
_entity_poly.pdbx_strand_id
1 'polypeptide(L)'
;ANSVKGEISFNTHKLYDGGTNSPFTRLTNALNKIRKGQKLSFEEEYAIESFYHEILHTKTKGWELLRPHGWGDFKRTAMETVNQFVSRHEYSKFIERLGGTARHEKSVLKDGTGYKKWVERFREVIRKAKIDENEAYKHFEDKLINGKYGDLEQEVYEYFKNKAGLKVSETEFYQALEGDQTKWDNIIKTVS
;
A
#
# COMPACT_ATOMS: atom_id res chain seq x y z
N ALA A 1 -7.19 -9.86 -4.53
CA ALA A 1 -7.40 -9.89 -6.00
C ALA A 1 -6.96 -11.22 -6.61
N ASN A 2 -7.55 -11.58 -7.73
CA ASN A 2 -7.09 -12.66 -8.59
C ASN A 2 -6.72 -12.08 -9.95
N SER A 3 -5.45 -11.83 -10.15
CA SER A 3 -4.95 -11.16 -11.36
C SER A 3 -5.05 -12.01 -12.63
N VAL A 4 -4.97 -13.35 -12.51
CA VAL A 4 -5.09 -14.26 -13.66
C VAL A 4 -6.47 -14.13 -14.33
N LYS A 5 -7.51 -13.90 -13.51
CA LYS A 5 -8.89 -13.73 -13.99
C LYS A 5 -9.32 -12.26 -14.09
N GLY A 6 -8.49 -11.32 -13.64
CA GLY A 6 -8.90 -9.92 -13.50
C GLY A 6 -10.03 -9.72 -12.48
N GLU A 7 -10.18 -10.64 -11.54
CA GLU A 7 -11.28 -10.64 -10.56
C GLU A 7 -10.83 -10.06 -9.22
N ILE A 8 -11.65 -9.20 -8.63
CA ILE A 8 -11.51 -8.73 -7.25
C ILE A 8 -12.68 -9.27 -6.45
N SER A 9 -12.37 -10.09 -5.44
CA SER A 9 -13.39 -10.67 -4.54
C SER A 9 -13.45 -9.90 -3.23
N PHE A 10 -14.65 -9.63 -2.75
CA PHE A 10 -14.89 -8.96 -1.48
C PHE A 10 -15.50 -9.91 -0.46
N ASN A 11 -15.03 -9.80 0.78
CA ASN A 11 -15.64 -10.53 1.88
C ASN A 11 -16.93 -9.84 2.29
N THR A 12 -18.05 -10.53 2.11
CA THR A 12 -19.38 -10.07 2.48
C THR A 12 -19.77 -10.39 3.93
N HIS A 13 -19.01 -11.28 4.58
CA HIS A 13 -19.34 -11.80 5.92
C HIS A 13 -18.46 -11.23 7.04
N LYS A 14 -17.27 -10.71 6.70
CA LYS A 14 -16.38 -10.13 7.69
C LYS A 14 -16.86 -8.73 8.05
N LEU A 15 -17.30 -8.57 9.28
CA LEU A 15 -17.65 -7.28 9.86
C LEU A 15 -16.39 -6.61 10.40
N TYR A 16 -16.30 -5.29 10.24
CA TYR A 16 -15.27 -4.46 10.87
C TYR A 16 -15.82 -3.89 12.19
N ASP A 17 -14.96 -3.81 13.18
CA ASP A 17 -15.19 -3.08 14.45
C ASP A 17 -16.48 -3.48 15.20
N GLY A 18 -16.86 -4.76 15.14
CA GLY A 18 -18.12 -5.22 15.74
C GLY A 18 -19.38 -4.63 15.10
N GLY A 19 -19.22 -3.89 14.00
CA GLY A 19 -20.32 -3.22 13.30
C GLY A 19 -21.03 -4.09 12.28
N THR A 20 -22.08 -3.54 11.69
CA THR A 20 -22.94 -4.19 10.70
C THR A 20 -22.40 -4.14 9.26
N ASN A 21 -21.28 -3.47 9.03
CA ASN A 21 -20.77 -3.15 7.69
C ASN A 21 -19.58 -4.01 7.29
N SER A 22 -19.77 -4.92 6.36
CA SER A 22 -18.69 -5.63 5.68
C SER A 22 -17.88 -4.70 4.74
N PRO A 23 -16.65 -5.09 4.31
CA PRO A 23 -15.92 -4.37 3.28
C PRO A 23 -16.73 -4.10 2.02
N PHE A 24 -17.50 -5.09 1.57
CA PHE A 24 -18.39 -4.98 0.43
C PHE A 24 -19.47 -3.92 0.64
N THR A 25 -20.12 -3.92 1.81
CA THR A 25 -21.18 -2.95 2.14
C THR A 25 -20.62 -1.53 2.18
N ARG A 26 -19.45 -1.32 2.80
CA ARG A 26 -18.81 0.02 2.87
C ARG A 26 -18.47 0.53 1.47
N LEU A 27 -17.87 -0.30 0.63
CA LEU A 27 -17.55 0.07 -0.75
C LEU A 27 -18.80 0.39 -1.56
N THR A 28 -19.83 -0.45 -1.47
CA THR A 28 -21.10 -0.22 -2.18
C THR A 28 -21.77 1.08 -1.75
N ASN A 29 -21.78 1.37 -0.45
CA ASN A 29 -22.30 2.63 0.08
C ASN A 29 -21.48 3.83 -0.45
N ALA A 30 -20.16 3.75 -0.43
CA ALA A 30 -19.28 4.79 -0.95
C ALA A 30 -19.57 5.10 -2.43
N LEU A 31 -19.63 4.08 -3.28
CA LEU A 31 -19.92 4.23 -4.71
C LEU A 31 -21.33 4.80 -4.96
N ASN A 32 -22.34 4.39 -4.18
CA ASN A 32 -23.68 4.94 -4.25
C ASN A 32 -23.73 6.41 -3.84
N LYS A 33 -22.96 6.81 -2.81
CA LYS A 33 -22.85 8.20 -2.39
C LYS A 33 -22.16 9.07 -3.44
N ILE A 34 -21.07 8.59 -4.04
CA ILE A 34 -20.41 9.28 -5.14
C ILE A 34 -21.39 9.56 -6.27
N ARG A 35 -22.13 8.54 -6.71
CA ARG A 35 -23.15 8.68 -7.79
C ARG A 35 -24.23 9.71 -7.45
N LYS A 36 -24.53 9.92 -6.17
CA LYS A 36 -25.52 10.90 -5.69
C LYS A 36 -24.93 12.26 -5.33
N GLY A 37 -23.64 12.48 -5.55
CA GLY A 37 -22.93 13.71 -5.15
C GLY A 37 -22.86 13.92 -3.63
N GLN A 38 -22.95 12.86 -2.84
CA GLN A 38 -22.96 12.91 -1.38
C GLN A 38 -21.54 12.82 -0.81
N LYS A 39 -21.34 13.37 0.39
CA LYS A 39 -20.07 13.31 1.11
C LYS A 39 -19.79 11.89 1.62
N LEU A 40 -18.54 11.47 1.49
CA LEU A 40 -18.04 10.21 2.05
C LEU A 40 -17.60 10.38 3.51
N SER A 41 -17.72 9.32 4.31
CA SER A 41 -17.05 9.22 5.61
C SER A 41 -15.60 8.72 5.43
N PHE A 42 -14.81 8.78 6.52
CA PHE A 42 -13.47 8.21 6.53
C PHE A 42 -13.47 6.72 6.15
N GLU A 43 -14.39 5.92 6.71
CA GLU A 43 -14.49 4.48 6.46
C GLU A 43 -14.87 4.18 5.01
N GLU A 44 -15.68 5.04 4.39
CA GLU A 44 -16.08 4.92 2.99
C GLU A 44 -14.92 5.29 2.06
N GLU A 45 -14.18 6.35 2.35
CA GLU A 45 -12.96 6.70 1.59
C GLU A 45 -11.89 5.60 1.75
N TYR A 46 -11.71 5.08 2.96
CA TYR A 46 -10.80 3.98 3.22
C TYR A 46 -11.21 2.68 2.49
N ALA A 47 -12.52 2.41 2.35
CA ALA A 47 -12.99 1.28 1.54
C ALA A 47 -12.67 1.45 0.05
N ILE A 48 -12.73 2.68 -0.48
CA ILE A 48 -12.31 2.97 -1.87
C ILE A 48 -10.79 2.86 -2.02
N GLU A 49 -10.03 3.31 -1.04
CA GLU A 49 -8.58 3.13 -1.01
C GLU A 49 -8.20 1.65 -1.05
N SER A 50 -8.83 0.84 -0.19
CA SER A 50 -8.62 -0.61 -0.17
C SER A 50 -9.03 -1.29 -1.50
N PHE A 51 -10.08 -0.80 -2.15
CA PHE A 51 -10.45 -1.27 -3.48
C PHE A 51 -9.40 -0.90 -4.53
N TYR A 52 -8.88 0.31 -4.47
CA TYR A 52 -7.83 0.76 -5.39
C TYR A 52 -6.52 -0.04 -5.19
N HIS A 53 -6.18 -0.38 -3.94
CA HIS A 53 -5.10 -1.31 -3.62
C HIS A 53 -5.25 -2.66 -4.36
N GLU A 54 -6.44 -3.23 -4.35
CA GLU A 54 -6.71 -4.48 -5.09
C GLU A 54 -6.65 -4.30 -6.62
N ILE A 55 -7.05 -3.13 -7.14
CA ILE A 55 -6.91 -2.79 -8.56
C ILE A 55 -5.43 -2.73 -8.95
N LEU A 56 -4.57 -2.13 -8.14
CA LEU A 56 -3.12 -2.07 -8.41
C LEU A 56 -2.52 -3.47 -8.53
N HIS A 57 -2.92 -4.42 -7.66
CA HIS A 57 -2.50 -5.81 -7.79
C HIS A 57 -2.85 -6.43 -9.15
N THR A 58 -4.03 -6.11 -9.71
CA THR A 58 -4.41 -6.64 -11.02
C THR A 58 -3.65 -6.02 -12.18
N LYS A 59 -3.03 -4.86 -11.98
CA LYS A 59 -2.26 -4.15 -13.03
C LYS A 59 -0.79 -4.50 -13.06
N THR A 60 -0.22 -4.95 -11.94
CA THR A 60 1.20 -5.24 -11.86
C THR A 60 1.52 -6.59 -12.53
N LYS A 61 2.47 -6.59 -13.46
CA LYS A 61 2.86 -7.80 -14.20
C LYS A 61 3.54 -8.82 -13.29
N GLY A 62 3.30 -10.11 -13.56
CA GLY A 62 3.95 -11.22 -12.84
C GLY A 62 3.30 -11.57 -11.51
N TRP A 63 2.19 -10.94 -11.14
CA TRP A 63 1.41 -11.29 -9.95
C TRP A 63 0.92 -12.75 -9.97
N GLU A 64 0.55 -13.24 -11.13
CA GLU A 64 0.12 -14.61 -11.34
C GLU A 64 1.20 -15.68 -11.06
N LEU A 65 2.48 -15.28 -11.09
CA LEU A 65 3.61 -16.15 -10.82
C LEU A 65 3.90 -16.30 -9.32
N LEU A 66 3.32 -15.44 -8.49
CA LEU A 66 3.44 -15.49 -7.04
C LEU A 66 2.47 -16.52 -6.47
N ARG A 67 2.89 -17.78 -6.44
CA ARG A 67 2.08 -18.86 -5.84
C ARG A 67 1.95 -18.64 -4.32
N PRO A 68 0.76 -18.94 -3.72
CA PRO A 68 0.53 -18.77 -2.28
C PRO A 68 1.50 -19.54 -1.37
N HIS A 69 2.20 -20.52 -1.88
CA HIS A 69 3.11 -21.39 -1.15
C HIS A 69 4.59 -20.99 -1.25
N GLY A 70 4.92 -19.89 -1.94
CA GLY A 70 6.28 -19.38 -2.09
C GLY A 70 6.59 -18.11 -1.28
N TRP A 71 5.85 -17.85 -0.24
CA TRP A 71 5.94 -16.63 0.56
C TRP A 71 7.06 -16.66 1.62
N GLY A 72 8.14 -17.38 1.37
CA GLY A 72 9.28 -17.48 2.28
C GLY A 72 10.35 -16.40 2.10
N ASP A 73 10.20 -15.56 1.12
CA ASP A 73 11.05 -14.42 0.82
C ASP A 73 10.26 -13.12 1.02
N PHE A 74 10.94 -12.02 1.13
CA PHE A 74 10.33 -10.72 1.45
C PHE A 74 9.53 -10.08 0.30
N LYS A 75 9.29 -10.80 -0.79
CA LYS A 75 8.51 -10.33 -1.95
C LYS A 75 7.13 -9.85 -1.57
N ARG A 76 6.46 -10.59 -0.67
CA ARG A 76 5.16 -10.17 -0.16
C ARG A 76 5.24 -8.85 0.60
N THR A 77 6.22 -8.73 1.49
CA THR A 77 6.37 -7.52 2.30
C THR A 77 6.67 -6.31 1.44
N ALA A 78 7.56 -6.44 0.47
CA ALA A 78 7.84 -5.38 -0.51
C ALA A 78 6.57 -5.01 -1.29
N MET A 79 5.91 -6.00 -1.88
CA MET A 79 4.72 -5.83 -2.71
C MET A 79 3.57 -5.15 -1.96
N GLU A 80 3.19 -5.68 -0.80
CA GLU A 80 2.06 -5.14 -0.04
C GLU A 80 2.38 -3.75 0.53
N THR A 81 3.63 -3.52 0.95
CA THR A 81 4.06 -2.22 1.45
C THR A 81 4.00 -1.15 0.36
N VAL A 82 4.59 -1.43 -0.80
CA VAL A 82 4.62 -0.49 -1.92
C VAL A 82 3.20 -0.27 -2.47
N ASN A 83 2.44 -1.34 -2.65
CA ASN A 83 1.07 -1.24 -3.15
C ASN A 83 0.19 -0.41 -2.21
N GLN A 84 0.31 -0.64 -0.88
CA GLN A 84 -0.42 0.14 0.11
C GLN A 84 0.06 1.60 0.19
N PHE A 85 1.36 1.84 0.05
CA PHE A 85 1.92 3.19 0.01
C PHE A 85 1.40 3.98 -1.20
N VAL A 86 1.43 3.38 -2.39
CA VAL A 86 0.94 4.01 -3.62
C VAL A 86 -0.57 4.20 -3.58
N SER A 87 -1.35 3.21 -3.13
CA SER A 87 -2.80 3.34 -3.06
C SER A 87 -3.24 4.49 -2.16
N ARG A 88 -2.58 4.70 -1.02
CA ARG A 88 -2.87 5.82 -0.10
C ARG A 88 -2.56 7.20 -0.68
N HIS A 89 -1.66 7.30 -1.65
CA HIS A 89 -1.36 8.56 -2.33
C HIS A 89 -2.27 8.81 -3.54
N GLU A 90 -2.81 7.75 -4.16
CA GLU A 90 -3.58 7.86 -5.40
C GLU A 90 -5.10 7.75 -5.22
N TYR A 91 -5.60 7.21 -4.11
CA TYR A 91 -7.03 6.94 -3.97
C TYR A 91 -7.91 8.18 -4.10
N SER A 92 -7.42 9.36 -3.72
CA SER A 92 -8.17 10.60 -3.87
C SER A 92 -8.42 10.96 -5.32
N LYS A 93 -7.41 10.82 -6.17
CA LYS A 93 -7.57 10.98 -7.62
C LYS A 93 -8.47 9.91 -8.22
N PHE A 94 -8.45 8.69 -7.65
CA PHE A 94 -9.38 7.65 -8.06
C PHE A 94 -10.83 8.02 -7.71
N ILE A 95 -11.08 8.55 -6.50
CA ILE A 95 -12.41 9.09 -6.12
C ILE A 95 -12.86 10.21 -7.09
N GLU A 96 -11.96 11.13 -7.45
CA GLU A 96 -12.26 12.20 -8.42
C GLU A 96 -12.63 11.65 -9.79
N ARG A 97 -11.93 10.64 -10.28
CA ARG A 97 -12.28 9.94 -11.54
C ARG A 97 -13.64 9.25 -11.50
N LEU A 98 -14.09 8.86 -10.31
CA LEU A 98 -15.44 8.32 -10.09
C LEU A 98 -16.51 9.41 -9.95
N GLY A 99 -16.14 10.69 -10.01
CA GLY A 99 -17.04 11.84 -9.85
C GLY A 99 -17.28 12.27 -8.41
N GLY A 100 -16.49 11.77 -7.46
CA GLY A 100 -16.55 12.15 -6.04
C GLY A 100 -15.51 13.19 -5.64
N THR A 101 -15.42 13.44 -4.33
CA THR A 101 -14.40 14.32 -3.73
C THR A 101 -13.88 13.68 -2.45
N ALA A 102 -12.58 13.44 -2.37
CA ALA A 102 -11.92 12.98 -1.16
C ALA A 102 -11.81 14.13 -0.13
N ARG A 103 -11.99 13.81 1.15
CA ARG A 103 -11.96 14.78 2.26
C ARG A 103 -11.10 14.30 3.42
N HIS A 104 -10.74 13.03 3.43
CA HIS A 104 -10.03 12.37 4.54
C HIS A 104 -8.63 11.91 4.16
N GLU A 105 -8.00 12.50 3.11
CA GLU A 105 -6.68 12.10 2.59
C GLU A 105 -5.62 11.97 3.68
N LYS A 106 -5.49 12.99 4.53
CA LYS A 106 -4.51 12.99 5.62
C LYS A 106 -4.77 11.86 6.63
N SER A 107 -6.05 11.60 6.92
CA SER A 107 -6.44 10.55 7.86
C SER A 107 -6.25 9.16 7.26
N VAL A 108 -6.60 8.96 6.00
CA VAL A 108 -6.38 7.68 5.30
C VAL A 108 -4.88 7.38 5.21
N LEU A 109 -4.07 8.36 4.86
CA LEU A 109 -2.61 8.22 4.78
C LEU A 109 -1.98 7.87 6.14
N LYS A 110 -2.49 8.45 7.24
CA LYS A 110 -1.97 8.26 8.60
C LYS A 110 -2.58 7.05 9.31
N ASP A 111 -3.90 6.91 9.24
CA ASP A 111 -4.66 6.05 10.14
C ASP A 111 -5.20 4.78 9.45
N GLY A 112 -5.02 4.64 8.12
CA GLY A 112 -5.38 3.44 7.39
C GLY A 112 -4.73 2.19 8.01
N THR A 113 -5.52 1.14 8.27
CA THR A 113 -5.08 -0.03 9.05
C THR A 113 -4.36 -1.10 8.22
N GLY A 114 -4.63 -1.17 6.91
CA GLY A 114 -3.99 -2.14 6.01
C GLY A 114 -2.47 -1.96 6.00
N TYR A 115 -1.73 -2.99 6.37
CA TYR A 115 -0.27 -3.01 6.44
C TYR A 115 0.34 -1.78 7.16
N LYS A 116 -0.40 -1.21 8.12
CA LYS A 116 -0.09 0.07 8.77
C LYS A 116 1.35 0.15 9.23
N LYS A 117 1.84 -0.85 9.98
CA LYS A 117 3.19 -0.86 10.54
C LYS A 117 4.28 -0.84 9.46
N TRP A 118 4.08 -1.58 8.37
CA TRP A 118 5.04 -1.62 7.27
C TRP A 118 5.10 -0.28 6.54
N VAL A 119 3.94 0.30 6.24
CA VAL A 119 3.86 1.62 5.58
C VAL A 119 4.41 2.74 6.48
N GLU A 120 4.15 2.69 7.79
CA GLU A 120 4.70 3.66 8.74
C GLU A 120 6.24 3.61 8.75
N ARG A 121 6.83 2.41 8.82
CA ARG A 121 8.28 2.22 8.76
C ARG A 121 8.85 2.66 7.41
N PHE A 122 8.22 2.29 6.33
CA PHE A 122 8.60 2.70 4.99
C PHE A 122 8.66 4.24 4.86
N ARG A 123 7.62 4.93 5.30
CA ARG A 123 7.56 6.41 5.32
C ARG A 123 8.53 7.03 6.31
N GLU A 124 8.85 6.34 7.40
CA GLU A 124 9.85 6.82 8.36
C GLU A 124 11.25 6.86 7.74
N VAL A 125 11.64 5.84 6.96
CA VAL A 125 12.91 5.86 6.21
C VAL A 125 12.93 7.02 5.22
N ILE A 126 11.86 7.21 4.44
CA ILE A 126 11.72 8.34 3.49
C ILE A 126 11.95 9.67 4.21
N ARG A 127 11.26 9.89 5.32
CA ARG A 127 11.35 11.12 6.11
C ARG A 127 12.74 11.33 6.73
N LYS A 128 13.34 10.28 7.30
CA LYS A 128 14.67 10.35 7.93
C LYS A 128 15.75 10.65 6.91
N ALA A 129 15.69 10.03 5.76
CA ALA A 129 16.61 10.28 4.64
C ALA A 129 16.31 11.60 3.90
N LYS A 130 15.32 12.38 4.33
CA LYS A 130 14.89 13.63 3.69
C LYS A 130 14.56 13.46 2.19
N ILE A 131 14.09 12.28 1.82
CA ILE A 131 13.60 12.01 0.47
C ILE A 131 12.23 12.69 0.34
N ASP A 132 11.99 13.35 -0.79
CA ASP A 132 10.65 13.89 -1.08
C ASP A 132 9.64 12.74 -1.23
N GLU A 133 8.57 12.78 -0.43
CA GLU A 133 7.58 11.68 -0.41
C GLU A 133 6.83 11.56 -1.74
N ASN A 134 6.67 12.66 -2.51
CA ASN A 134 6.05 12.61 -3.82
C ASN A 134 7.02 12.04 -4.88
N GLU A 135 8.33 12.30 -4.75
CA GLU A 135 9.34 11.64 -5.60
C GLU A 135 9.33 10.13 -5.36
N ALA A 136 9.37 9.72 -4.10
CA ALA A 136 9.31 8.30 -3.74
C ALA A 136 8.01 7.65 -4.24
N TYR A 137 6.87 8.31 -4.04
CA TYR A 137 5.58 7.84 -4.51
C TYR A 137 5.57 7.61 -6.04
N LYS A 138 5.99 8.60 -6.84
CA LYS A 138 6.04 8.47 -8.31
C LYS A 138 6.98 7.36 -8.77
N HIS A 139 8.13 7.21 -8.10
CA HIS A 139 9.07 6.13 -8.40
C HIS A 139 8.40 4.76 -8.20
N PHE A 140 7.76 4.54 -7.06
CA PHE A 140 7.14 3.26 -6.75
C PHE A 140 5.84 3.01 -7.51
N GLU A 141 5.10 4.05 -7.87
CA GLU A 141 3.97 3.95 -8.80
C GLU A 141 4.43 3.42 -10.16
N ASP A 142 5.51 3.99 -10.71
CA ASP A 142 6.10 3.51 -11.98
C ASP A 142 6.54 2.04 -11.90
N LYS A 143 7.19 1.65 -10.77
CA LYS A 143 7.60 0.26 -10.55
C LYS A 143 6.42 -0.71 -10.45
N LEU A 144 5.29 -0.29 -9.87
CA LEU A 144 4.08 -1.11 -9.83
C LEU A 144 3.41 -1.26 -11.20
N ILE A 145 3.37 -0.20 -12.01
CA ILE A 145 2.66 -0.19 -13.28
C ILE A 145 3.50 -0.79 -14.42
N ASN A 146 4.76 -0.42 -14.49
CA ASN A 146 5.66 -0.77 -15.59
C ASN A 146 6.65 -1.90 -15.26
N GLY A 147 6.91 -2.14 -13.99
CA GLY A 147 7.79 -3.20 -13.49
C GLY A 147 7.11 -4.57 -13.37
N LYS A 148 7.81 -5.48 -12.70
CA LYS A 148 7.31 -6.82 -12.37
C LYS A 148 7.35 -7.05 -10.87
N TYR A 149 6.40 -7.79 -10.35
CA TYR A 149 6.37 -8.15 -8.93
C TYR A 149 7.62 -8.87 -8.45
N GLY A 150 8.20 -9.72 -9.31
CA GLY A 150 9.40 -10.47 -8.96
C GLY A 150 10.63 -9.60 -8.67
N ASP A 151 10.66 -8.40 -9.23
CA ASP A 151 11.79 -7.48 -9.12
C ASP A 151 11.61 -6.46 -7.98
N LEU A 152 10.37 -6.31 -7.49
CA LEU A 152 9.99 -5.23 -6.56
C LEU A 152 10.75 -5.28 -5.23
N GLU A 153 11.04 -6.47 -4.71
CA GLU A 153 11.82 -6.66 -3.47
C GLU A 153 13.20 -6.01 -3.60
N GLN A 154 13.94 -6.35 -4.65
CA GLN A 154 15.26 -5.78 -4.91
C GLN A 154 15.17 -4.28 -5.23
N GLU A 155 14.21 -3.84 -6.02
CA GLU A 155 14.02 -2.44 -6.40
C GLU A 155 13.77 -1.53 -5.17
N VAL A 156 12.98 -1.98 -4.21
CA VAL A 156 12.74 -1.24 -2.96
C VAL A 156 14.02 -1.14 -2.14
N TYR A 157 14.73 -2.25 -1.96
CA TYR A 157 15.98 -2.23 -1.21
C TYR A 157 17.04 -1.33 -1.87
N GLU A 158 17.28 -1.46 -3.18
CA GLU A 158 18.24 -0.65 -3.91
C GLU A 158 17.85 0.84 -3.93
N TYR A 159 16.56 1.17 -3.99
CA TYR A 159 16.12 2.55 -3.86
C TYR A 159 16.57 3.17 -2.53
N PHE A 160 16.30 2.50 -1.41
CA PHE A 160 16.70 3.02 -0.10
C PHE A 160 18.21 2.94 0.14
N LYS A 161 18.88 1.92 -0.36
CA LYS A 161 20.35 1.84 -0.32
C LYS A 161 20.99 3.05 -0.99
N ASN A 162 20.50 3.44 -2.14
CA ASN A 162 21.06 4.54 -2.93
C ASN A 162 20.61 5.93 -2.42
N LYS A 163 19.31 6.08 -2.04
CA LYS A 163 18.74 7.37 -1.64
C LYS A 163 18.88 7.67 -0.15
N ALA A 164 18.81 6.65 0.69
CA ALA A 164 18.86 6.77 2.15
C ALA A 164 20.20 6.34 2.76
N GLY A 165 21.14 5.85 1.95
CA GLY A 165 22.45 5.40 2.42
C GLY A 165 22.37 4.17 3.35
N LEU A 166 21.43 3.26 3.13
CA LEU A 166 21.30 2.04 3.94
C LEU A 166 22.60 1.25 3.95
N LYS A 167 23.05 0.87 5.17
CA LYS A 167 24.29 0.10 5.41
C LYS A 167 24.00 -1.32 5.93
N VAL A 168 22.75 -1.77 5.87
CA VAL A 168 22.32 -3.10 6.27
C VAL A 168 22.11 -3.97 5.03
N SER A 169 22.07 -5.29 5.19
CA SER A 169 21.72 -6.20 4.11
C SER A 169 20.22 -6.09 3.77
N GLU A 170 19.85 -6.55 2.58
CA GLU A 170 18.46 -6.63 2.14
C GLU A 170 17.60 -7.43 3.13
N THR A 171 18.09 -8.59 3.59
CA THR A 171 17.43 -9.43 4.60
C THR A 171 17.17 -8.66 5.90
N GLU A 172 18.17 -7.93 6.41
CA GLU A 172 18.01 -7.14 7.63
C GLU A 172 17.00 -6.00 7.46
N PHE A 173 17.00 -5.34 6.28
CA PHE A 173 16.03 -4.31 5.96
C PHE A 173 14.60 -4.84 6.01
N TYR A 174 14.32 -5.97 5.36
CA TYR A 174 12.97 -6.53 5.35
C TYR A 174 12.55 -7.11 6.70
N GLN A 175 13.44 -7.76 7.43
CA GLN A 175 13.16 -8.19 8.80
C GLN A 175 12.82 -7.01 9.71
N ALA A 176 13.55 -5.92 9.56
CA ALA A 176 13.24 -4.67 10.25
C ALA A 176 11.86 -4.13 9.84
N LEU A 177 11.55 -4.10 8.55
CA LEU A 177 10.25 -3.63 8.04
C LEU A 177 9.10 -4.48 8.59
N GLU A 178 9.26 -5.80 8.65
CA GLU A 178 8.25 -6.74 9.17
C GLU A 178 8.01 -6.66 10.68
N GLY A 179 9.00 -6.22 11.45
CA GLY A 179 8.78 -6.03 12.88
C GLY A 179 9.95 -6.21 13.80
N ASP A 180 11.13 -6.61 13.33
CA ASP A 180 12.33 -6.67 14.17
C ASP A 180 12.72 -5.26 14.62
N GLN A 181 12.45 -4.97 15.89
CA GLN A 181 12.67 -3.63 16.44
C GLN A 181 14.16 -3.30 16.57
N THR A 182 15.00 -4.27 16.91
CA THR A 182 16.44 -4.05 17.05
C THR A 182 17.07 -3.64 15.72
N LYS A 183 16.74 -4.35 14.64
CA LYS A 183 17.18 -4.01 13.29
C LYS A 183 16.61 -2.67 12.82
N TRP A 184 15.33 -2.41 13.16
CA TRP A 184 14.70 -1.13 12.85
C TRP A 184 15.44 0.05 13.48
N ASP A 185 15.71 -0.03 14.77
CA ASP A 185 16.43 1.03 15.50
C ASP A 185 17.83 1.26 14.92
N ASN A 186 18.50 0.19 14.46
CA ASN A 186 19.79 0.31 13.79
C ASN A 186 19.66 1.04 12.43
N ILE A 187 18.67 0.70 11.62
CA ILE A 187 18.41 1.37 10.35
C ILE A 187 18.16 2.86 10.58
N ILE A 188 17.25 3.21 11.49
CA ILE A 188 16.86 4.60 11.74
C ILE A 188 18.00 5.45 12.30
N LYS A 189 18.98 4.85 12.98
CA LYS A 189 20.19 5.53 13.44
C LYS A 189 21.20 5.81 12.31
N THR A 190 21.21 4.98 11.28
CA THR A 190 22.23 5.05 10.21
C THR A 190 21.73 5.77 8.96
N VAL A 191 20.44 5.88 8.76
CA VAL A 191 19.81 6.66 7.68
C VAL A 191 19.99 8.16 7.97
N SER A 192 20.58 8.88 7.02
CA SER A 192 20.91 10.32 7.14
C SER A 192 20.39 11.12 5.95
#